data_38ad8d8169567cbf4909b459725b1199
#
_entry.id   38ad8d8169567cbf4909b459725b1199
#
_cell.length_a   1.000
_cell.length_b   1.000
_cell.length_c   1.000
_cell.angle_alpha   90.00
_cell.angle_beta   90.00
_cell.angle_gamma   90.00
#
_symmetry.space_group_name_H-M   'P 1'
#
loop_
_entity.id
_entity.type
_entity.pdbx_description
1 polymer ?
#
loop_
_entity_poly.entity_id
_entity_poly.type
_entity_poly.pdbx_seq_one_letter_code
_entity_poly.pdbx_strand_id
1 'polypeptide(L)'
;MKFSAIIILLFALASCKGINSVLKNPDPKYKLRMAEQYYAKKKWVYAQQLYEDVMPFFRGQPEFEDIYYKYAYTAYNQKDYLNAENLFKTYLEIYPNSPKAEEVDFMRAYTFYKQSPKAELDQTNSLKAIGMFQTFINTHPGSAKNKEAGAIIDELRAKLEVKDARAAQLYYDLGQFRAAAVAFNALLENYPDTQKADEYKLMSIKSYYQFAELSIEEKKVERFGKVIEECNDFVDRFPQSGLTKEVEQYSTQSQNNLKRYTNEPAKTTT
;
A
#
# COMPACT_ATOMS: atom_id res chain seq x y z
N MET A 1 -33.28 -1.67 -36.95
CA MET A 1 -32.58 -1.35 -35.71
C MET A 1 -33.45 -0.98 -34.50
N LYS A 2 -34.68 -0.50 -34.63
CA LYS A 2 -35.55 -0.13 -33.47
C LYS A 2 -36.18 -1.34 -32.76
N PHE A 3 -36.43 -2.48 -33.45
CA PHE A 3 -37.00 -3.67 -32.83
C PHE A 3 -36.04 -4.44 -31.93
N SER A 4 -34.73 -4.46 -32.23
CA SER A 4 -33.71 -5.13 -31.36
C SER A 4 -33.53 -4.44 -30.03
N ALA A 5 -33.63 -3.11 -29.95
CA ALA A 5 -33.52 -2.33 -28.73
C ALA A 5 -34.70 -2.58 -27.76
N ILE A 6 -35.89 -2.78 -28.29
CA ILE A 6 -37.10 -3.06 -27.48
C ILE A 6 -37.05 -4.47 -26.89
N ILE A 7 -36.51 -5.46 -27.59
CA ILE A 7 -36.34 -6.83 -27.07
C ILE A 7 -35.30 -6.87 -25.92
N ILE A 8 -34.19 -6.12 -26.04
CA ILE A 8 -33.19 -6.04 -24.96
C ILE A 8 -33.78 -5.34 -23.71
N LEU A 9 -34.61 -4.32 -23.89
CA LEU A 9 -35.26 -3.61 -22.77
C LEU A 9 -36.29 -4.49 -22.04
N LEU A 10 -37.02 -5.36 -22.76
CA LEU A 10 -37.98 -6.29 -22.18
C LEU A 10 -37.31 -7.42 -21.37
N PHE A 11 -36.09 -7.87 -21.77
CA PHE A 11 -35.32 -8.84 -20.98
C PHE A 11 -34.75 -8.26 -19.69
N ALA A 12 -34.43 -6.97 -19.65
CA ALA A 12 -33.97 -6.30 -18.45
C ALA A 12 -35.07 -6.17 -17.37
N LEU A 13 -36.33 -6.02 -17.76
CA LEU A 13 -37.48 -5.93 -16.85
C LEU A 13 -37.93 -7.29 -16.28
N ALA A 14 -37.63 -8.40 -16.95
CA ALA A 14 -37.95 -9.74 -16.46
C ALA A 14 -37.06 -10.21 -15.31
N SER A 15 -35.84 -9.64 -15.17
CA SER A 15 -34.89 -10.03 -14.12
C SER A 15 -35.28 -9.50 -12.71
N CYS A 16 -36.00 -8.38 -12.61
CA CYS A 16 -36.40 -7.80 -11.32
C CYS A 16 -37.60 -8.49 -10.65
N LYS A 17 -38.41 -9.26 -11.38
CA LYS A 17 -39.58 -9.94 -10.79
C LYS A 17 -39.21 -11.11 -9.87
N GLY A 18 -38.07 -11.76 -10.10
CA GLY A 18 -37.67 -12.97 -9.38
C GLY A 18 -37.32 -12.73 -7.90
N ILE A 19 -36.53 -11.71 -7.57
CA ILE A 19 -36.08 -11.47 -6.19
C ILE A 19 -37.22 -10.95 -5.30
N ASN A 20 -38.07 -10.08 -5.81
CA ASN A 20 -39.19 -9.51 -5.06
C ASN A 20 -40.21 -10.58 -4.61
N SER A 21 -40.42 -11.62 -5.40
CA SER A 21 -41.29 -12.73 -5.01
C SER A 21 -40.67 -13.58 -3.90
N VAL A 22 -39.35 -13.74 -3.91
CA VAL A 22 -38.62 -14.44 -2.86
C VAL A 22 -38.63 -13.65 -1.55
N LEU A 23 -38.37 -12.36 -1.60
CA LEU A 23 -38.38 -11.47 -0.41
C LEU A 23 -39.76 -11.41 0.29
N LYS A 24 -40.85 -11.51 -0.48
CA LYS A 24 -42.20 -11.54 0.06
C LYS A 24 -42.63 -12.88 0.66
N ASN A 25 -41.84 -13.95 0.42
CA ASN A 25 -42.15 -15.26 1.01
C ASN A 25 -41.92 -15.21 2.54
N PRO A 26 -42.90 -15.66 3.36
CA PRO A 26 -42.79 -15.61 4.83
C PRO A 26 -41.83 -16.67 5.41
N ASP A 27 -41.46 -17.71 4.65
CA ASP A 27 -40.63 -18.79 5.13
C ASP A 27 -39.13 -18.42 5.07
N PRO A 28 -38.45 -18.21 6.24
CA PRO A 28 -37.04 -17.87 6.25
C PRO A 28 -36.14 -19.00 5.73
N LYS A 29 -36.54 -20.27 5.86
CA LYS A 29 -35.80 -21.40 5.31
C LYS A 29 -35.84 -21.44 3.78
N TYR A 30 -36.98 -21.06 3.20
CA TYR A 30 -37.09 -20.90 1.75
C TYR A 30 -36.16 -19.77 1.25
N LYS A 31 -36.20 -18.60 1.92
CA LYS A 31 -35.33 -17.46 1.57
C LYS A 31 -33.85 -17.82 1.69
N LEU A 32 -33.45 -18.55 2.73
CA LEU A 32 -32.08 -19.03 2.90
C LEU A 32 -31.67 -19.93 1.73
N ARG A 33 -32.48 -20.91 1.34
CA ARG A 33 -32.18 -21.75 0.17
C ARG A 33 -32.01 -20.93 -1.10
N MET A 34 -32.81 -19.89 -1.28
CA MET A 34 -32.68 -18.98 -2.43
C MET A 34 -31.43 -18.11 -2.35
N ALA A 35 -31.04 -17.65 -1.15
CA ALA A 35 -29.78 -16.93 -0.92
C ALA A 35 -28.59 -17.79 -1.36
N GLU A 36 -28.55 -19.06 -0.94
CA GLU A 36 -27.54 -20.03 -1.33
C GLU A 36 -27.45 -20.24 -2.86
N GLN A 37 -28.61 -20.33 -3.51
CA GLN A 37 -28.65 -20.47 -4.96
C GLN A 37 -28.14 -19.22 -5.69
N TYR A 38 -28.47 -18.00 -5.19
CA TYR A 38 -27.95 -16.76 -5.75
C TYR A 38 -26.45 -16.61 -5.49
N TYR A 39 -25.98 -16.99 -4.31
CA TYR A 39 -24.56 -17.01 -3.96
C TYR A 39 -23.77 -17.94 -4.90
N ALA A 40 -24.23 -19.19 -5.07
CA ALA A 40 -23.61 -20.13 -5.99
C ALA A 40 -23.57 -19.64 -7.46
N LYS A 41 -24.60 -18.89 -7.87
CA LYS A 41 -24.68 -18.24 -9.19
C LYS A 41 -23.93 -16.90 -9.27
N LYS A 42 -23.17 -16.52 -8.23
CA LYS A 42 -22.44 -15.24 -8.12
C LYS A 42 -23.34 -14.01 -8.30
N LYS A 43 -24.61 -14.12 -7.98
CA LYS A 43 -25.58 -13.00 -7.95
C LYS A 43 -25.52 -12.32 -6.59
N TRP A 44 -24.41 -11.68 -6.31
CA TRP A 44 -24.02 -11.22 -4.98
C TRP A 44 -25.01 -10.28 -4.34
N VAL A 45 -25.56 -9.31 -5.10
CA VAL A 45 -26.56 -8.36 -4.60
C VAL A 45 -27.80 -9.06 -4.09
N TYR A 46 -28.31 -10.04 -4.83
CA TYR A 46 -29.51 -10.79 -4.42
C TYR A 46 -29.24 -11.74 -3.25
N ALA A 47 -28.09 -12.37 -3.24
CA ALA A 47 -27.67 -13.19 -2.11
C ALA A 47 -27.57 -12.34 -0.84
N GLN A 48 -26.92 -11.17 -0.93
CA GLN A 48 -26.75 -10.24 0.20
C GLN A 48 -28.09 -9.84 0.80
N GLN A 49 -29.03 -9.37 -0.03
CA GLN A 49 -30.35 -8.96 0.43
C GLN A 49 -31.10 -10.08 1.16
N LEU A 50 -31.00 -11.31 0.67
CA LEU A 50 -31.67 -12.45 1.30
C LEU A 50 -30.96 -12.90 2.57
N TYR A 51 -29.62 -12.92 2.62
CA TYR A 51 -28.89 -13.19 3.86
C TYR A 51 -29.24 -12.16 4.93
N GLU A 52 -29.28 -10.88 4.59
CA GLU A 52 -29.65 -9.80 5.51
C GLU A 52 -31.08 -9.99 6.06
N ASP A 53 -32.01 -10.33 5.20
CA ASP A 53 -33.43 -10.54 5.55
C ASP A 53 -33.62 -11.79 6.45
N VAL A 54 -32.81 -12.84 6.28
CA VAL A 54 -32.96 -14.07 7.07
C VAL A 54 -32.14 -14.10 8.36
N MET A 55 -31.05 -13.34 8.47
CA MET A 55 -30.15 -13.37 9.64
C MET A 55 -30.87 -13.24 10.99
N PRO A 56 -31.91 -12.36 11.17
CA PRO A 56 -32.60 -12.25 12.43
C PRO A 56 -33.27 -13.56 12.89
N PHE A 57 -33.73 -14.39 11.95
CA PHE A 57 -34.43 -15.64 12.22
C PHE A 57 -33.47 -16.80 12.59
N PHE A 58 -32.19 -16.69 12.20
CA PHE A 58 -31.19 -17.74 12.46
C PHE A 58 -30.22 -17.38 13.59
N ARG A 59 -30.36 -16.20 14.21
CA ARG A 59 -29.49 -15.78 15.31
C ARG A 59 -29.55 -16.80 16.45
N GLY A 60 -28.37 -17.29 16.86
CA GLY A 60 -28.23 -18.33 17.89
C GLY A 60 -28.42 -19.76 17.39
N GLN A 61 -28.67 -19.95 16.09
CA GLN A 61 -28.70 -21.29 15.47
C GLN A 61 -27.35 -21.64 14.84
N PRO A 62 -27.00 -22.92 14.66
CA PRO A 62 -25.74 -23.33 14.07
C PRO A 62 -25.49 -22.79 12.65
N GLU A 63 -26.56 -22.57 11.89
CA GLU A 63 -26.48 -22.07 10.52
C GLU A 63 -26.06 -20.60 10.43
N PHE A 64 -26.21 -19.85 11.52
CA PHE A 64 -25.96 -18.41 11.53
C PHE A 64 -24.51 -18.07 11.17
N GLU A 65 -23.55 -18.87 11.61
CA GLU A 65 -22.14 -18.68 11.27
C GLU A 65 -21.90 -18.72 9.73
N ASP A 66 -22.46 -19.73 9.05
CA ASP A 66 -22.27 -19.89 7.61
C ASP A 66 -23.00 -18.81 6.82
N ILE A 67 -24.20 -18.41 7.29
CA ILE A 67 -24.95 -17.28 6.74
C ILE A 67 -24.12 -15.99 6.83
N TYR A 68 -23.57 -15.70 8.02
CA TYR A 68 -22.80 -14.47 8.26
C TYR A 68 -21.50 -14.46 7.45
N TYR A 69 -20.78 -15.57 7.41
CA TYR A 69 -19.59 -15.76 6.57
C TYR A 69 -19.88 -15.44 5.09
N LYS A 70 -20.90 -16.07 4.52
CA LYS A 70 -21.29 -15.83 3.12
C LYS A 70 -21.80 -14.41 2.88
N TYR A 71 -22.51 -13.84 3.83
CA TYR A 71 -22.93 -12.44 3.79
C TYR A 71 -21.72 -11.50 3.67
N ALA A 72 -20.68 -11.69 4.49
CA ALA A 72 -19.45 -10.91 4.39
C ALA A 72 -18.79 -11.05 3.02
N TYR A 73 -18.73 -12.28 2.48
CA TYR A 73 -18.20 -12.51 1.14
C TYR A 73 -19.06 -11.92 0.01
N THR A 74 -20.37 -11.73 0.21
CA THR A 74 -21.17 -11.00 -0.81
C THR A 74 -20.73 -9.55 -0.93
N ALA A 75 -20.43 -8.86 0.17
CA ALA A 75 -19.91 -7.50 0.16
C ALA A 75 -18.52 -7.45 -0.53
N TYR A 76 -17.62 -8.36 -0.16
CA TYR A 76 -16.30 -8.46 -0.78
C TYR A 76 -16.39 -8.66 -2.31
N ASN A 77 -17.23 -9.57 -2.77
CA ASN A 77 -17.39 -9.87 -4.20
C ASN A 77 -18.07 -8.75 -4.99
N GLN A 78 -18.83 -7.88 -4.31
CA GLN A 78 -19.37 -6.63 -4.88
C GLN A 78 -18.33 -5.50 -4.90
N LYS A 79 -17.11 -5.75 -4.40
CA LYS A 79 -16.04 -4.76 -4.22
C LYS A 79 -16.40 -3.66 -3.21
N ASP A 80 -17.40 -3.89 -2.38
CA ASP A 80 -17.69 -3.05 -1.22
C ASP A 80 -16.74 -3.45 -0.07
N TYR A 81 -15.48 -3.10 -0.27
CA TYR A 81 -14.39 -3.55 0.62
C TYR A 81 -14.47 -2.93 2.01
N LEU A 82 -15.03 -1.73 2.13
CA LEU A 82 -15.23 -1.08 3.42
C LEU A 82 -16.23 -1.86 4.28
N ASN A 83 -17.37 -2.23 3.69
CA ASN A 83 -18.36 -3.03 4.36
C ASN A 83 -17.86 -4.45 4.62
N ALA A 84 -17.18 -5.05 3.66
CA ALA A 84 -16.59 -6.38 3.80
C ALA A 84 -15.58 -6.43 4.98
N GLU A 85 -14.73 -5.41 5.16
CA GLU A 85 -13.82 -5.32 6.30
C GLU A 85 -14.56 -5.34 7.63
N ASN A 86 -15.59 -4.50 7.77
CA ASN A 86 -16.41 -4.46 8.98
C ASN A 86 -17.10 -5.80 9.26
N LEU A 87 -17.63 -6.46 8.23
CA LEU A 87 -18.27 -7.75 8.37
C LEU A 87 -17.27 -8.87 8.74
N PHE A 88 -16.10 -8.90 8.14
CA PHE A 88 -15.05 -9.83 8.51
C PHE A 88 -14.55 -9.59 9.95
N LYS A 89 -14.38 -8.33 10.34
CA LYS A 89 -14.05 -7.96 11.73
C LYS A 89 -15.08 -8.50 12.70
N THR A 90 -16.36 -8.23 12.46
CA THR A 90 -17.46 -8.69 13.32
C THR A 90 -17.55 -10.22 13.34
N TYR A 91 -17.30 -10.90 12.21
CA TYR A 91 -17.22 -12.37 12.18
C TYR A 91 -16.16 -12.90 13.17
N LEU A 92 -14.95 -12.32 13.18
CA LEU A 92 -13.87 -12.73 14.08
C LEU A 92 -14.19 -12.44 15.56
N GLU A 93 -14.95 -11.36 15.83
CA GLU A 93 -15.41 -11.04 17.18
C GLU A 93 -16.43 -12.07 17.71
N ILE A 94 -17.30 -12.58 16.83
CA ILE A 94 -18.36 -13.55 17.20
C ILE A 94 -17.81 -14.97 17.20
N TYR A 95 -16.93 -15.32 16.25
CA TYR A 95 -16.43 -16.68 16.01
C TYR A 95 -14.91 -16.77 16.00
N PRO A 96 -14.22 -16.35 17.08
CA PRO A 96 -12.75 -16.30 17.10
C PRO A 96 -12.10 -17.68 16.96
N ASN A 97 -12.78 -18.76 17.36
CA ASN A 97 -12.29 -20.13 17.32
C ASN A 97 -12.85 -20.96 16.14
N SER A 98 -13.48 -20.32 15.17
CA SER A 98 -13.99 -21.00 13.97
C SER A 98 -12.84 -21.56 13.12
N PRO A 99 -13.00 -22.72 12.50
CA PRO A 99 -12.08 -23.19 11.47
C PRO A 99 -11.91 -22.24 10.28
N LYS A 100 -12.85 -21.30 10.09
CA LYS A 100 -12.81 -20.26 9.07
C LYS A 100 -12.12 -18.97 9.56
N ALA A 101 -11.82 -18.84 10.84
CA ALA A 101 -11.30 -17.60 11.42
C ALA A 101 -9.97 -17.15 10.78
N GLU A 102 -9.04 -18.08 10.57
CA GLU A 102 -7.77 -17.79 9.88
C GLU A 102 -7.99 -17.20 8.47
N GLU A 103 -8.87 -17.81 7.69
CA GLU A 103 -9.20 -17.33 6.36
C GLU A 103 -9.84 -15.93 6.40
N VAL A 104 -10.78 -15.73 7.34
CA VAL A 104 -11.49 -14.44 7.48
C VAL A 104 -10.52 -13.34 7.95
N ASP A 105 -9.57 -13.65 8.82
CA ASP A 105 -8.55 -12.70 9.27
C ASP A 105 -7.64 -12.26 8.10
N PHE A 106 -7.20 -13.23 7.28
CA PHE A 106 -6.50 -12.93 6.04
C PHE A 106 -7.34 -12.05 5.11
N MET A 107 -8.61 -12.40 4.89
CA MET A 107 -9.51 -11.66 3.98
C MET A 107 -9.79 -10.25 4.50
N ARG A 108 -9.82 -10.03 5.80
CA ARG A 108 -9.93 -8.71 6.40
C ARG A 108 -8.74 -7.84 6.02
N ALA A 109 -7.50 -8.33 6.15
CA ALA A 109 -6.29 -7.64 5.67
C ALA A 109 -6.35 -7.40 4.15
N TYR A 110 -6.83 -8.40 3.40
CA TYR A 110 -6.92 -8.35 1.95
C TYR A 110 -7.90 -7.28 1.43
N THR A 111 -8.94 -6.92 2.21
CA THR A 111 -9.82 -5.80 1.83
C THR A 111 -9.08 -4.47 1.79
N PHE A 112 -8.15 -4.20 2.71
CA PHE A 112 -7.30 -3.01 2.68
C PHE A 112 -6.32 -3.02 1.51
N TYR A 113 -5.73 -4.18 1.20
CA TYR A 113 -4.90 -4.33 0.00
C TYR A 113 -5.69 -4.01 -1.28
N LYS A 114 -6.93 -4.49 -1.40
CA LYS A 114 -7.80 -4.17 -2.54
C LYS A 114 -8.17 -2.69 -2.65
N GLN A 115 -8.12 -1.96 -1.56
CA GLN A 115 -8.36 -0.51 -1.50
C GLN A 115 -7.07 0.31 -1.64
N SER A 116 -5.89 -0.34 -1.69
CA SER A 116 -4.61 0.32 -1.85
C SER A 116 -4.53 1.03 -3.21
N PRO A 117 -4.39 2.37 -3.25
CA PRO A 117 -4.42 3.11 -4.50
C PRO A 117 -3.05 3.11 -5.21
N LYS A 118 -2.94 3.86 -6.30
CA LYS A 118 -1.66 4.15 -6.97
C LYS A 118 -0.72 4.93 -6.03
N ALA A 119 0.59 4.82 -6.26
CA ALA A 119 1.62 5.40 -5.40
C ALA A 119 1.47 6.92 -5.14
N GLU A 120 0.94 7.67 -6.11
CA GLU A 120 0.78 9.13 -6.02
C GLU A 120 -0.30 9.58 -5.05
N LEU A 121 -1.23 8.69 -4.71
CA LEU A 121 -2.38 8.98 -3.85
C LEU A 121 -2.06 8.70 -2.36
N ASP A 122 -3.04 8.94 -1.50
CA ASP A 122 -2.93 8.64 -0.07
C ASP A 122 -2.74 7.12 0.17
N GLN A 123 -1.75 6.76 0.98
CA GLN A 123 -1.36 5.36 1.21
C GLN A 123 -1.87 4.78 2.54
N THR A 124 -2.85 5.41 3.17
CA THR A 124 -3.40 4.96 4.45
C THR A 124 -3.86 3.49 4.40
N ASN A 125 -4.56 3.09 3.32
CA ASN A 125 -5.00 1.69 3.18
C ASN A 125 -3.83 0.73 2.92
N SER A 126 -2.79 1.17 2.22
CA SER A 126 -1.58 0.36 2.01
C SER A 126 -0.87 0.09 3.34
N LEU A 127 -0.70 1.11 4.17
CA LEU A 127 -0.07 0.98 5.50
C LEU A 127 -0.90 0.10 6.43
N LYS A 128 -2.24 0.25 6.42
CA LYS A 128 -3.14 -0.63 7.18
C LYS A 128 -3.02 -2.08 6.72
N ALA A 129 -2.99 -2.34 5.40
CA ALA A 129 -2.84 -3.68 4.86
C ALA A 129 -1.51 -4.32 5.30
N ILE A 130 -0.38 -3.58 5.22
CA ILE A 130 0.93 -4.06 5.70
C ILE A 130 0.86 -4.45 7.17
N GLY A 131 0.34 -3.58 8.04
CA GLY A 131 0.23 -3.85 9.47
C GLY A 131 -0.65 -5.06 9.78
N MET A 132 -1.77 -5.22 9.07
CA MET A 132 -2.67 -6.34 9.28
C MET A 132 -2.09 -7.66 8.76
N PHE A 133 -1.42 -7.68 7.60
CA PHE A 133 -0.75 -8.89 7.12
C PHE A 133 0.44 -9.27 8.00
N GLN A 134 1.17 -8.29 8.55
CA GLN A 134 2.23 -8.58 9.51
C GLN A 134 1.66 -9.20 10.80
N THR A 135 0.53 -8.68 11.29
CA THR A 135 -0.19 -9.25 12.43
C THR A 135 -0.66 -10.68 12.11
N PHE A 136 -1.25 -10.89 10.92
CA PHE A 136 -1.68 -12.22 10.47
C PHE A 136 -0.53 -13.24 10.48
N ILE A 137 0.63 -12.89 9.91
CA ILE A 137 1.81 -13.77 9.89
C ILE A 137 2.25 -14.12 11.32
N ASN A 138 2.25 -13.14 12.22
CA ASN A 138 2.69 -13.33 13.62
C ASN A 138 1.69 -14.20 14.43
N THR A 139 0.39 -14.05 14.17
CA THR A 139 -0.66 -14.80 14.89
C THR A 139 -0.92 -16.19 14.30
N HIS A 140 -0.59 -16.40 13.02
CA HIS A 140 -0.77 -17.68 12.31
C HIS A 140 0.55 -18.20 11.73
N PRO A 141 1.59 -18.52 12.54
CA PRO A 141 2.94 -18.83 12.04
C PRO A 141 3.00 -20.07 11.13
N GLY A 142 2.02 -20.98 11.25
CA GLY A 142 1.90 -22.20 10.42
C GLY A 142 1.00 -22.05 9.20
N SER A 143 0.46 -20.87 8.93
CA SER A 143 -0.50 -20.67 7.84
C SER A 143 0.13 -20.83 6.45
N ALA A 144 -0.56 -21.58 5.58
CA ALA A 144 -0.19 -21.68 4.17
C ALA A 144 -0.30 -20.31 3.44
N LYS A 145 -1.04 -19.35 3.99
CA LYS A 145 -1.22 -17.99 3.46
C LYS A 145 -0.07 -17.04 3.81
N ASN A 146 0.87 -17.42 4.68
CA ASN A 146 1.98 -16.55 5.08
C ASN A 146 2.85 -16.14 3.91
N LYS A 147 3.07 -17.04 2.93
CA LYS A 147 3.81 -16.70 1.71
C LYS A 147 3.10 -15.63 0.88
N GLU A 148 1.79 -15.74 0.71
CA GLU A 148 0.98 -14.75 0.00
C GLU A 148 0.95 -13.41 0.75
N ALA A 149 0.76 -13.45 2.07
CA ALA A 149 0.77 -12.26 2.92
C ALA A 149 2.11 -11.51 2.85
N GLY A 150 3.24 -12.24 2.91
CA GLY A 150 4.58 -11.67 2.74
C GLY A 150 4.76 -11.00 1.38
N ALA A 151 4.38 -11.67 0.30
CA ALA A 151 4.47 -11.10 -1.05
C ALA A 151 3.64 -9.82 -1.21
N ILE A 152 2.46 -9.74 -0.58
CA ILE A 152 1.63 -8.53 -0.59
C ILE A 152 2.31 -7.40 0.21
N ILE A 153 2.92 -7.71 1.35
CA ILE A 153 3.69 -6.72 2.13
C ILE A 153 4.82 -6.15 1.27
N ASP A 154 5.58 -7.00 0.59
CA ASP A 154 6.70 -6.58 -0.27
C ASP A 154 6.21 -5.70 -1.43
N GLU A 155 5.10 -6.08 -2.10
CA GLU A 155 4.48 -5.26 -3.15
C GLU A 155 4.09 -3.87 -2.64
N LEU A 156 3.44 -3.82 -1.46
CA LEU A 156 3.00 -2.56 -0.87
C LEU A 156 4.19 -1.70 -0.40
N ARG A 157 5.24 -2.30 0.15
CA ARG A 157 6.48 -1.60 0.53
C ARG A 157 7.18 -1.01 -0.68
N ALA A 158 7.30 -1.77 -1.78
CA ALA A 158 7.84 -1.26 -3.04
C ALA A 158 7.03 -0.08 -3.60
N LYS A 159 5.70 -0.09 -3.44
CA LYS A 159 4.85 1.04 -3.81
C LYS A 159 5.11 2.28 -2.95
N LEU A 160 5.30 2.12 -1.64
CA LEU A 160 5.64 3.22 -0.73
C LEU A 160 7.02 3.79 -1.05
N GLU A 161 8.00 2.93 -1.31
CA GLU A 161 9.35 3.33 -1.74
C GLU A 161 9.30 4.21 -2.99
N VAL A 162 8.53 3.81 -4.02
CA VAL A 162 8.33 4.61 -5.23
C VAL A 162 7.73 5.98 -4.92
N LYS A 163 6.77 6.05 -4.01
CA LYS A 163 6.18 7.33 -3.58
C LYS A 163 7.21 8.23 -2.92
N ASP A 164 7.97 7.70 -1.97
CA ASP A 164 8.95 8.47 -1.20
C ASP A 164 10.13 8.91 -2.10
N ALA A 165 10.57 8.04 -3.02
CA ALA A 165 11.60 8.39 -3.99
C ALA A 165 11.16 9.52 -4.94
N ARG A 166 9.90 9.51 -5.39
CA ARG A 166 9.35 10.62 -6.18
C ARG A 166 9.27 11.92 -5.38
N ALA A 167 8.94 11.85 -4.11
CA ALA A 167 8.94 13.03 -3.24
C ALA A 167 10.36 13.60 -3.04
N ALA A 168 11.35 12.74 -2.83
CA ALA A 168 12.76 13.14 -2.76
C ALA A 168 13.24 13.78 -4.06
N GLN A 169 12.90 13.17 -5.21
CA GLN A 169 13.22 13.71 -6.53
C GLN A 169 12.55 15.07 -6.76
N LEU A 170 11.31 15.24 -6.35
CA LEU A 170 10.60 16.52 -6.48
C LEU A 170 11.31 17.63 -5.69
N TYR A 171 11.81 17.36 -4.47
CA TYR A 171 12.62 18.33 -3.74
C TYR A 171 13.87 18.75 -4.54
N TYR A 172 14.54 17.78 -5.16
CA TYR A 172 15.71 18.06 -6.01
C TYR A 172 15.35 18.93 -7.20
N ASP A 173 14.29 18.60 -7.93
CA ASP A 173 13.83 19.32 -9.13
C ASP A 173 13.38 20.77 -8.82
N LEU A 174 12.86 20.98 -7.61
CA LEU A 174 12.48 22.30 -7.10
C LEU A 174 13.67 23.11 -6.53
N GLY A 175 14.90 22.59 -6.61
CA GLY A 175 16.09 23.25 -6.04
C GLY A 175 16.16 23.21 -4.51
N GLN A 176 15.32 22.46 -3.86
CA GLN A 176 15.28 22.26 -2.40
C GLN A 176 16.35 21.23 -1.96
N PHE A 177 17.59 21.46 -2.35
CA PHE A 177 18.65 20.45 -2.32
C PHE A 177 18.93 19.87 -0.92
N ARG A 178 18.86 20.70 0.14
CA ARG A 178 19.00 20.19 1.51
C ARG A 178 17.88 19.19 1.86
N ALA A 179 16.65 19.51 1.52
CA ALA A 179 15.50 18.64 1.76
C ALA A 179 15.59 17.35 0.92
N ALA A 180 16.03 17.47 -0.33
CA ALA A 180 16.26 16.33 -1.20
C ALA A 180 17.31 15.37 -0.61
N ALA A 181 18.46 15.88 -0.15
CA ALA A 181 19.51 15.07 0.45
C ALA A 181 19.00 14.27 1.67
N VAL A 182 18.27 14.96 2.56
CA VAL A 182 17.64 14.30 3.73
C VAL A 182 16.61 13.25 3.31
N ALA A 183 15.77 13.57 2.32
CA ALA A 183 14.75 12.64 1.84
C ALA A 183 15.35 11.39 1.17
N PHE A 184 16.42 11.53 0.37
CA PHE A 184 17.12 10.38 -0.21
C PHE A 184 17.84 9.55 0.85
N ASN A 185 18.41 10.14 1.90
CA ASN A 185 18.98 9.37 3.00
C ASN A 185 17.91 8.64 3.81
N ALA A 186 16.74 9.26 4.02
CA ALA A 186 15.62 8.59 4.68
C ALA A 186 15.12 7.35 3.91
N LEU A 187 15.23 7.33 2.57
CA LEU A 187 14.93 6.13 1.77
C LEU A 187 15.82 4.95 2.15
N LEU A 188 17.10 5.20 2.39
CA LEU A 188 18.06 4.15 2.78
C LEU A 188 17.77 3.57 4.17
N GLU A 189 17.21 4.39 5.06
CA GLU A 189 16.82 3.97 6.41
C GLU A 189 15.48 3.22 6.40
N ASN A 190 14.50 3.72 5.63
CA ASN A 190 13.14 3.15 5.58
C ASN A 190 13.04 1.89 4.72
N TYR A 191 13.93 1.75 3.72
CA TYR A 191 13.95 0.64 2.76
C TYR A 191 15.35 0.01 2.67
N PRO A 192 15.85 -0.60 3.77
CA PRO A 192 17.23 -1.12 3.82
C PRO A 192 17.49 -2.24 2.81
N ASP A 193 16.45 -2.96 2.38
CA ASP A 193 16.54 -4.08 1.44
C ASP A 193 16.37 -3.65 -0.04
N THR A 194 16.32 -2.32 -0.31
CA THR A 194 16.12 -1.83 -1.68
C THR A 194 17.31 -2.16 -2.57
N GLN A 195 17.00 -2.54 -3.82
CA GLN A 195 18.03 -2.75 -4.85
C GLN A 195 18.57 -1.43 -5.45
N LYS A 196 18.01 -0.28 -5.04
CA LYS A 196 18.36 1.06 -5.51
C LYS A 196 19.13 1.88 -4.48
N ALA A 197 19.68 1.22 -3.48
CA ALA A 197 20.36 1.90 -2.37
C ALA A 197 21.52 2.80 -2.85
N ASP A 198 22.32 2.34 -3.80
CA ASP A 198 23.42 3.10 -4.39
C ASP A 198 22.91 4.29 -5.24
N GLU A 199 21.82 4.12 -5.99
CA GLU A 199 21.19 5.23 -6.73
C GLU A 199 20.68 6.32 -5.77
N TYR A 200 20.01 5.94 -4.68
CA TYR A 200 19.50 6.91 -3.68
C TYR A 200 20.65 7.60 -2.95
N LYS A 201 21.71 6.87 -2.63
CA LYS A 201 22.91 7.46 -2.02
C LYS A 201 23.59 8.45 -2.95
N LEU A 202 23.72 8.13 -4.24
CA LEU A 202 24.23 9.07 -5.24
C LEU A 202 23.39 10.32 -5.34
N MET A 203 22.04 10.19 -5.33
CA MET A 203 21.14 11.35 -5.37
C MET A 203 21.25 12.21 -4.10
N SER A 204 21.49 11.61 -2.94
CA SER A 204 21.82 12.36 -1.72
C SER A 204 23.13 13.16 -1.88
N ILE A 205 24.19 12.54 -2.40
CA ILE A 205 25.48 13.20 -2.67
C ILE A 205 25.28 14.37 -3.64
N LYS A 206 24.58 14.17 -4.77
CA LYS A 206 24.26 15.21 -5.74
C LYS A 206 23.53 16.38 -5.08
N SER A 207 22.59 16.06 -4.22
CA SER A 207 21.79 17.06 -3.51
C SER A 207 22.66 17.86 -2.52
N TYR A 208 23.50 17.21 -1.74
CA TYR A 208 24.44 17.92 -0.84
C TYR A 208 25.43 18.77 -1.62
N TYR A 209 25.93 18.30 -2.77
CA TYR A 209 26.82 19.06 -3.62
C TYR A 209 26.17 20.34 -4.13
N GLN A 210 24.97 20.27 -4.70
CA GLN A 210 24.20 21.44 -5.14
C GLN A 210 23.91 22.40 -3.99
N PHE A 211 23.56 21.85 -2.81
CA PHE A 211 23.38 22.66 -1.62
C PHE A 211 24.67 23.40 -1.19
N ALA A 212 25.82 22.76 -1.30
CA ALA A 212 27.12 23.39 -1.02
C ALA A 212 27.46 24.49 -2.02
N GLU A 213 27.26 24.23 -3.33
CA GLU A 213 27.52 25.20 -4.40
C GLU A 213 26.73 26.50 -4.23
N LEU A 214 25.44 26.39 -3.89
CA LEU A 214 24.55 27.53 -3.72
C LEU A 214 24.64 28.20 -2.34
N SER A 215 25.61 27.79 -1.53
CA SER A 215 25.77 28.32 -0.18
C SER A 215 26.57 29.64 -0.15
N ILE A 216 26.37 30.40 0.91
CA ILE A 216 27.27 31.54 1.25
C ILE A 216 28.68 31.03 1.55
N GLU A 217 29.69 31.85 1.32
CA GLU A 217 31.10 31.45 1.40
C GLU A 217 31.47 30.84 2.76
N GLU A 218 30.95 31.41 3.84
CA GLU A 218 31.22 30.98 5.22
C GLU A 218 30.72 29.57 5.53
N LYS A 219 29.78 29.05 4.74
CA LYS A 219 29.19 27.73 4.91
C LYS A 219 29.73 26.68 3.91
N LYS A 220 30.46 27.10 2.89
CA LYS A 220 30.93 26.21 1.83
C LYS A 220 31.92 25.15 2.34
N VAL A 221 32.83 25.54 3.23
CA VAL A 221 33.82 24.61 3.81
C VAL A 221 33.13 23.44 4.53
N GLU A 222 32.18 23.76 5.42
CA GLU A 222 31.38 22.79 6.16
C GLU A 222 30.61 21.86 5.20
N ARG A 223 29.96 22.44 4.20
CA ARG A 223 29.05 21.71 3.31
C ARG A 223 29.78 20.85 2.27
N PHE A 224 30.90 21.31 1.70
CA PHE A 224 31.75 20.45 0.86
C PHE A 224 32.42 19.34 1.66
N GLY A 225 32.76 19.59 2.94
CA GLY A 225 33.20 18.55 3.85
C GLY A 225 32.16 17.44 4.01
N LYS A 226 30.87 17.82 4.14
CA LYS A 226 29.76 16.85 4.21
C LYS A 226 29.62 16.03 2.92
N VAL A 227 29.80 16.64 1.73
CA VAL A 227 29.77 15.90 0.46
C VAL A 227 30.88 14.83 0.41
N ILE A 228 32.09 15.17 0.86
CA ILE A 228 33.23 14.23 0.89
C ILE A 228 32.92 13.07 1.84
N GLU A 229 32.35 13.35 3.02
CA GLU A 229 31.91 12.32 3.98
C GLU A 229 30.89 11.35 3.33
N GLU A 230 29.87 11.89 2.66
CA GLU A 230 28.84 11.10 1.98
C GLU A 230 29.42 10.26 0.81
N CYS A 231 30.44 10.80 0.09
CA CYS A 231 31.13 10.06 -0.93
C CYS A 231 31.96 8.89 -0.36
N ASN A 232 32.63 9.10 0.77
CA ASN A 232 33.39 8.03 1.44
C ASN A 232 32.42 6.94 1.94
N ASP A 233 31.31 7.31 2.59
CA ASP A 233 30.27 6.36 3.01
C ASP A 233 29.70 5.57 1.82
N PHE A 234 29.55 6.20 0.64
CA PHE A 234 29.15 5.48 -0.57
C PHE A 234 30.13 4.38 -0.96
N VAL A 235 31.41 4.72 -1.04
CA VAL A 235 32.47 3.76 -1.45
C VAL A 235 32.55 2.60 -0.46
N ASP A 236 32.42 2.88 0.84
CA ASP A 236 32.45 1.87 1.89
C ASP A 236 31.25 0.92 1.82
N ARG A 237 30.06 1.45 1.56
CA ARG A 237 28.81 0.68 1.52
C ARG A 237 28.55 -0.03 0.20
N PHE A 238 29.01 0.56 -0.92
CA PHE A 238 28.72 0.08 -2.27
C PHE A 238 29.97 -0.11 -3.13
N PRO A 239 30.98 -0.89 -2.68
CA PRO A 239 32.29 -1.01 -3.35
C PRO A 239 32.21 -1.63 -4.76
N GLN A 240 31.10 -2.31 -5.09
CA GLN A 240 30.87 -2.94 -6.39
C GLN A 240 29.91 -2.14 -7.29
N SER A 241 29.48 -0.96 -6.87
CA SER A 241 28.54 -0.16 -7.65
C SER A 241 29.19 0.41 -8.92
N GLY A 242 28.46 0.35 -10.03
CA GLY A 242 28.85 1.02 -11.28
C GLY A 242 28.88 2.56 -11.20
N LEU A 243 28.31 3.13 -10.11
CA LEU A 243 28.21 4.57 -9.88
C LEU A 243 29.45 5.17 -9.19
N THR A 244 30.41 4.34 -8.76
CA THR A 244 31.62 4.77 -8.01
C THR A 244 32.40 5.88 -8.73
N LYS A 245 32.55 5.81 -10.06
CA LYS A 245 33.26 6.84 -10.82
C LYS A 245 32.59 8.22 -10.72
N GLU A 246 31.26 8.27 -10.74
CA GLU A 246 30.51 9.51 -10.62
C GLU A 246 30.64 10.08 -9.19
N VAL A 247 30.62 9.24 -8.18
CA VAL A 247 30.85 9.62 -6.77
C VAL A 247 32.26 10.18 -6.57
N GLU A 248 33.30 9.55 -7.15
CA GLU A 248 34.68 10.04 -7.12
C GLU A 248 34.82 11.43 -7.77
N GLN A 249 34.06 11.73 -8.83
CA GLN A 249 34.04 13.07 -9.42
C GLN A 249 33.49 14.12 -8.44
N TYR A 250 32.36 13.83 -7.74
CA TYR A 250 31.83 14.73 -6.73
C TYR A 250 32.79 14.90 -5.55
N SER A 251 33.46 13.84 -5.12
CA SER A 251 34.50 13.90 -4.08
C SER A 251 35.65 14.81 -4.49
N THR A 252 36.20 14.61 -5.70
CA THR A 252 37.32 15.41 -6.23
C THR A 252 36.95 16.90 -6.37
N GLN A 253 35.77 17.18 -6.94
CA GLN A 253 35.26 18.55 -7.07
C GLN A 253 35.10 19.23 -5.72
N SER A 254 34.54 18.50 -4.75
CA SER A 254 34.33 19.00 -3.39
C SER A 254 35.68 19.27 -2.68
N GLN A 255 36.69 18.40 -2.85
CA GLN A 255 38.03 18.64 -2.31
C GLN A 255 38.69 19.87 -2.93
N ASN A 256 38.53 20.09 -4.23
CA ASN A 256 39.06 21.29 -4.91
C ASN A 256 38.38 22.58 -4.40
N ASN A 257 37.05 22.54 -4.28
CA ASN A 257 36.30 23.65 -3.70
C ASN A 257 36.71 23.93 -2.24
N LEU A 258 36.87 22.88 -1.43
CA LEU A 258 37.31 23.01 -0.04
C LEU A 258 38.69 23.69 0.04
N LYS A 259 39.68 23.28 -0.77
CA LYS A 259 41.00 23.92 -0.84
C LYS A 259 40.89 25.40 -1.23
N ARG A 260 40.03 25.75 -2.19
CA ARG A 260 39.81 27.13 -2.60
C ARG A 260 39.33 28.01 -1.46
N TYR A 261 38.27 27.59 -0.77
CA TYR A 261 37.64 28.36 0.29
C TYR A 261 38.41 28.35 1.61
N THR A 262 39.34 27.40 1.83
CA THR A 262 40.25 27.42 3.00
C THR A 262 41.47 28.29 2.76
N ASN A 263 41.92 28.50 1.51
CA ASN A 263 43.13 29.26 1.18
C ASN A 263 42.84 30.74 0.78
N GLU A 264 41.60 31.13 0.57
CA GLU A 264 41.27 32.55 0.37
C GLU A 264 41.32 33.28 1.75
N PRO A 265 42.11 34.39 1.90
CA PRO A 265 42.08 35.16 3.12
C PRO A 265 40.68 35.78 3.29
N ALA A 266 40.13 35.71 4.49
CA ALA A 266 38.83 36.28 4.82
C ALA A 266 38.75 37.71 4.26
N LYS A 267 37.83 37.99 3.34
CA LYS A 267 37.55 39.33 2.86
C LYS A 267 37.07 40.14 4.04
N THR A 268 37.93 40.99 4.59
CA THR A 268 37.56 41.99 5.60
C THR A 268 36.51 42.89 4.95
N THR A 269 35.24 42.73 5.32
CA THR A 269 34.16 43.69 5.07
C THR A 269 34.50 44.96 5.86
N THR A 270 34.99 45.97 5.15
CA THR A 270 35.05 47.36 5.63
C THR A 270 33.69 48.00 5.56
#